data_2de13582fe17edefb5b4a694d7a9bf5d
#
_entry.id   2de13582fe17edefb5b4a694d7a9bf5d
#
_cell.length_a   1.000
_cell.length_b   1.000
_cell.length_c   1.000
_cell.angle_alpha   90.00
_cell.angle_beta   90.00
_cell.angle_gamma   90.00
#
_symmetry.space_group_name_H-M   'P 1'
#
loop_
_entity.id
_entity.type
_entity.pdbx_description
1 polymer ?
#
loop_
_entity_poly.entity_id
_entity_poly.type
_entity_poly.pdbx_seq_one_letter_code
_entity_poly.pdbx_strand_id
1 'polypeptide(L)'
;MPMQAISAGLLAGLVGFASSFAVVLQGFVAIGASPSQAASGLMAVSIAMGLCGVLLSLWKRMPISCAWSTPGAALMAASIMPAGGFAEAVGAFIICALLLILAGLWKPLGRAVAAIPASLANAMLAGILFGLCLAPVRAVAEAPIAALAIIAAWALAARWHKLAAVPAAVLVAGVIIAFQAPMPQGNWAPSPEWVTPVFSATAMTGLALPLFIVTMASQNIPGMAVLSANNYRPNAGPLFSITGIFSLCAAP
;
A
#
# COMPACT_ATOMS: atom_id res chain seq x y z
N MET A 1 -17.07 19.14 17.20
CA MET A 1 -15.79 19.01 16.47
C MET A 1 -15.05 17.68 16.68
N PRO A 2 -14.89 17.08 17.86
CA PRO A 2 -14.18 15.79 17.98
C PRO A 2 -14.87 14.63 17.25
N MET A 3 -16.20 14.57 17.24
CA MET A 3 -16.97 13.52 16.55
C MET A 3 -16.77 13.50 15.04
N GLN A 4 -16.69 14.67 14.38
CA GLN A 4 -16.45 14.77 12.95
C GLN A 4 -15.04 14.31 12.56
N ALA A 5 -14.04 14.61 13.39
CA ALA A 5 -12.67 14.15 13.17
C ALA A 5 -12.55 12.63 13.34
N ILE A 6 -13.20 12.06 14.36
CA ILE A 6 -13.22 10.62 14.59
C ILE A 6 -13.92 9.89 13.43
N SER A 7 -15.11 10.34 13.04
CA SER A 7 -15.84 9.72 11.94
C SER A 7 -15.09 9.81 10.60
N ALA A 8 -14.45 10.96 10.33
CA ALA A 8 -13.61 11.13 9.14
C ALA A 8 -12.39 10.20 9.16
N GLY A 9 -11.74 10.06 10.31
CA GLY A 9 -10.60 9.14 10.47
C GLY A 9 -10.98 7.67 10.29
N LEU A 10 -12.08 7.24 10.91
CA LEU A 10 -12.60 5.89 10.75
C LEU A 10 -13.00 5.59 9.31
N LEU A 11 -13.70 6.53 8.66
CA LEU A 11 -14.08 6.39 7.26
C LEU A 11 -12.84 6.32 6.35
N ALA A 12 -11.86 7.19 6.56
CA ALA A 12 -10.62 7.19 5.79
C ALA A 12 -9.84 5.87 5.95
N GLY A 13 -9.75 5.35 7.18
CA GLY A 13 -9.12 4.06 7.46
C GLY A 13 -9.84 2.90 6.79
N LEU A 14 -11.16 2.83 6.91
CA LEU A 14 -11.97 1.76 6.33
C LEU A 14 -11.93 1.81 4.80
N VAL A 15 -12.14 2.98 4.19
CA VAL A 15 -12.11 3.13 2.73
C VAL A 15 -10.69 2.90 2.19
N GLY A 16 -9.67 3.43 2.87
CA GLY A 16 -8.27 3.23 2.48
C GLY A 16 -7.87 1.75 2.49
N PHE A 17 -8.21 1.03 3.55
CA PHE A 17 -7.97 -0.41 3.64
C PHE A 17 -8.75 -1.17 2.57
N ALA A 18 -10.07 -1.02 2.54
CA ALA A 18 -10.96 -1.77 1.67
C ALA A 18 -10.68 -1.56 0.18
N SER A 19 -10.18 -0.37 -0.21
CA SER A 19 -9.88 -0.06 -1.62
C SER A 19 -8.58 -0.67 -2.13
N SER A 20 -7.65 -1.09 -1.27
CA SER A 20 -6.31 -1.43 -1.72
C SER A 20 -5.69 -2.69 -1.10
N PHE A 21 -6.30 -3.31 -0.08
CA PHE A 21 -5.74 -4.52 0.53
C PHE A 21 -5.56 -5.67 -0.48
N ALA A 22 -6.50 -5.83 -1.42
CA ALA A 22 -6.43 -6.86 -2.44
C ALA A 22 -5.22 -6.68 -3.37
N VAL A 23 -4.87 -5.43 -3.69
CA VAL A 23 -3.68 -5.12 -4.50
C VAL A 23 -2.40 -5.46 -3.75
N VAL A 24 -2.37 -5.22 -2.42
CA VAL A 24 -1.23 -5.57 -1.57
C VAL A 24 -1.05 -7.09 -1.53
N LEU A 25 -2.15 -7.84 -1.32
CA LEU A 25 -2.11 -9.31 -1.34
C LEU A 25 -1.65 -9.85 -2.70
N GLN A 26 -2.18 -9.31 -3.80
CA GLN A 26 -1.74 -9.68 -5.15
C GLN A 26 -0.25 -9.39 -5.35
N GLY A 27 0.23 -8.26 -4.85
CA GLY A 27 1.65 -7.90 -4.89
C GLY A 27 2.52 -8.93 -4.18
N PHE A 28 2.16 -9.32 -2.95
CA PHE A 28 2.90 -10.32 -2.19
C PHE A 28 2.89 -11.69 -2.88
N VAL A 29 1.75 -12.16 -3.35
CA VAL A 29 1.64 -13.43 -4.06
C VAL A 29 2.47 -13.44 -5.35
N ALA A 30 2.44 -12.34 -6.11
CA ALA A 30 3.19 -12.23 -7.37
C ALA A 30 4.71 -12.34 -7.19
N ILE A 31 5.24 -11.91 -6.05
CA ILE A 31 6.66 -12.02 -5.71
C ILE A 31 7.00 -13.28 -4.90
N GLY A 32 6.07 -14.23 -4.81
CA GLY A 32 6.31 -15.58 -4.28
C GLY A 32 5.89 -15.83 -2.84
N ALA A 33 5.08 -14.95 -2.22
CA ALA A 33 4.53 -15.21 -0.90
C ALA A 33 3.49 -16.33 -0.94
N SER A 34 3.53 -17.23 0.04
CA SER A 34 2.43 -18.15 0.31
C SER A 34 1.18 -17.39 0.81
N PRO A 35 -0.01 -17.98 0.76
CA PRO A 35 -1.22 -17.33 1.33
C PRO A 35 -1.06 -16.91 2.79
N SER A 36 -0.40 -17.74 3.61
CA SER A 36 -0.13 -17.43 5.03
C SER A 36 0.85 -16.27 5.18
N GLN A 37 1.93 -16.25 4.39
CA GLN A 37 2.91 -15.16 4.36
C GLN A 37 2.28 -13.85 3.89
N ALA A 38 1.45 -13.89 2.84
CA ALA A 38 0.75 -12.71 2.35
C ALA A 38 -0.22 -12.14 3.40
N ALA A 39 -0.95 -13.00 4.13
CA ALA A 39 -1.83 -12.59 5.22
C ALA A 39 -1.04 -12.00 6.40
N SER A 40 0.06 -12.64 6.79
CA SER A 40 0.98 -12.14 7.83
C SER A 40 1.58 -10.79 7.44
N GLY A 41 2.08 -10.65 6.21
CA GLY A 41 2.63 -9.39 5.70
C GLY A 41 1.60 -8.26 5.66
N LEU A 42 0.36 -8.55 5.22
CA LEU A 42 -0.72 -7.56 5.25
C LEU A 42 -1.05 -7.12 6.68
N MET A 43 -1.06 -8.05 7.64
CA MET A 43 -1.25 -7.74 9.05
C MET A 43 -0.11 -6.86 9.58
N ALA A 44 1.14 -7.25 9.33
CA ALA A 44 2.32 -6.52 9.80
C ALA A 44 2.36 -5.09 9.26
N VAL A 45 2.15 -4.90 7.95
CA VAL A 45 2.13 -3.55 7.36
C VAL A 45 0.93 -2.72 7.83
N SER A 46 -0.23 -3.33 8.10
CA SER A 46 -1.41 -2.64 8.63
C SER A 46 -1.16 -2.11 10.04
N ILE A 47 -0.56 -2.93 10.91
CA ILE A 47 -0.19 -2.53 12.27
C ILE A 47 0.87 -1.43 12.22
N ALA A 48 1.93 -1.63 11.42
CA ALA A 48 3.02 -0.67 11.31
C ALA A 48 2.54 0.71 10.81
N MET A 49 1.70 0.76 9.77
CA MET A 49 1.18 2.03 9.26
C MET A 49 0.27 2.73 10.27
N GLY A 50 -0.58 1.98 10.97
CA GLY A 50 -1.45 2.52 12.01
C GLY A 50 -0.65 3.14 13.15
N LEU A 51 0.30 2.40 13.71
CA LEU A 51 1.18 2.88 14.79
C LEU A 51 2.04 4.07 14.33
N CYS A 52 2.61 4.00 13.13
CA CYS A 52 3.39 5.09 12.56
C CYS A 52 2.56 6.37 12.40
N GLY A 53 1.33 6.26 11.88
CA GLY A 53 0.42 7.39 11.70
C GLY A 53 0.05 8.04 13.03
N VAL A 54 -0.29 7.24 14.05
CA VAL A 54 -0.60 7.73 15.41
C VAL A 54 0.63 8.41 16.01
N LEU A 55 1.80 7.74 16.01
CA LEU A 55 3.02 8.29 16.59
C LEU A 55 3.42 9.61 15.94
N LEU A 56 3.47 9.66 14.61
CA LEU A 56 3.87 10.88 13.88
C LEU A 56 2.86 12.00 14.05
N SER A 57 1.56 11.71 14.05
CA SER A 57 0.52 12.71 14.24
C SER A 57 0.58 13.35 15.63
N LEU A 58 0.76 12.54 16.68
CA LEU A 58 0.89 13.02 18.06
C LEU A 58 2.19 13.78 18.26
N TRP A 59 3.31 13.24 17.77
CA TRP A 59 4.62 13.89 17.97
C TRP A 59 4.74 15.21 17.20
N LYS A 60 4.32 15.23 15.94
CA LYS A 60 4.44 16.43 15.09
C LYS A 60 3.25 17.38 15.22
N ARG A 61 2.18 16.98 15.91
CA ARG A 61 0.91 17.73 16.02
C ARG A 61 0.37 18.18 14.67
N MET A 62 0.44 17.28 13.69
CA MET A 62 -0.04 17.45 12.34
C MET A 62 -0.89 16.23 11.94
N PRO A 63 -1.91 16.36 11.09
CA PRO A 63 -2.72 15.24 10.64
C PRO A 63 -1.94 14.40 9.60
N ILE A 64 -1.02 13.57 10.08
CA ILE A 64 -0.19 12.71 9.25
C ILE A 64 -0.90 11.38 9.07
N SER A 65 -1.25 11.05 7.84
CA SER A 65 -1.76 9.74 7.47
C SER A 65 -0.63 8.91 6.87
N CYS A 66 -0.34 7.77 7.48
CA CYS A 66 0.57 6.76 6.91
C CYS A 66 -0.27 5.66 6.27
N ALA A 67 0.11 5.24 5.09
CA ALA A 67 -0.51 4.14 4.37
C ALA A 67 0.57 3.34 3.63
N TRP A 68 0.28 2.08 3.34
CA TRP A 68 1.12 1.31 2.42
C TRP A 68 1.12 1.94 1.03
N SER A 69 2.17 1.65 0.26
CA SER A 69 2.27 2.14 -1.11
C SER A 69 1.45 1.27 -2.06
N THR A 70 0.22 1.68 -2.39
CA THR A 70 -0.58 1.01 -3.43
C THR A 70 0.16 0.93 -4.77
N PRO A 71 0.84 2.00 -5.24
CA PRO A 71 1.70 1.89 -6.43
C PRO A 71 2.87 0.92 -6.24
N GLY A 72 3.44 0.84 -5.04
CA GLY A 72 4.46 -0.15 -4.72
C GLY A 72 3.92 -1.58 -4.78
N ALA A 73 2.71 -1.80 -4.25
CA ALA A 73 2.04 -3.09 -4.36
C ALA A 73 1.73 -3.48 -5.81
N ALA A 74 1.30 -2.53 -6.64
CA ALA A 74 1.09 -2.73 -8.06
C ALA A 74 2.40 -3.01 -8.81
N LEU A 75 3.49 -2.34 -8.42
CA LEU A 75 4.84 -2.65 -8.94
C LEU A 75 5.21 -4.11 -8.62
N MET A 76 5.02 -4.56 -7.37
CA MET A 76 5.25 -5.95 -6.99
C MET A 76 4.43 -6.92 -7.84
N ALA A 77 3.13 -6.63 -8.05
CA ALA A 77 2.25 -7.44 -8.88
C ALA A 77 2.67 -7.51 -10.36
N ALA A 78 3.40 -6.50 -10.85
CA ALA A 78 3.93 -6.45 -12.22
C ALA A 78 5.41 -6.92 -12.31
N SER A 79 6.05 -7.18 -11.19
CA SER A 79 7.46 -7.59 -11.14
C SER A 79 7.62 -9.09 -11.39
N ILE A 80 8.79 -9.46 -11.89
CA ILE A 80 9.17 -10.87 -11.99
C ILE A 80 9.51 -11.36 -10.58
N MET A 81 9.00 -12.53 -10.21
CA MET A 81 9.32 -13.17 -8.93
C MET A 81 10.84 -13.37 -8.81
N PRO A 82 11.47 -12.95 -7.69
CA PRO A 82 12.88 -13.20 -7.46
C PRO A 82 13.21 -14.70 -7.49
N ALA A 83 14.42 -15.06 -7.91
CA ALA A 83 14.82 -16.47 -8.04
C ALA A 83 14.77 -17.23 -6.71
N GLY A 84 15.12 -16.57 -5.60
CA GLY A 84 14.99 -17.09 -4.23
C GLY A 84 13.62 -16.89 -3.60
N GLY A 85 12.59 -16.54 -4.40
CA GLY A 85 11.20 -16.40 -3.94
C GLY A 85 10.99 -15.24 -2.97
N PHE A 86 10.01 -15.41 -2.08
CA PHE A 86 9.58 -14.36 -1.15
C PHE A 86 10.67 -13.93 -0.16
N ALA A 87 11.60 -14.81 0.23
CA ALA A 87 12.71 -14.46 1.11
C ALA A 87 13.63 -13.38 0.52
N GLU A 88 13.90 -13.41 -0.79
CA GLU A 88 14.64 -12.35 -1.47
C GLU A 88 13.82 -11.05 -1.58
N ALA A 89 12.52 -11.15 -1.74
CA ALA A 89 11.64 -10.00 -1.72
C ALA A 89 11.64 -9.31 -0.34
N VAL A 90 11.63 -10.06 0.75
CA VAL A 90 11.78 -9.53 2.13
C VAL A 90 13.14 -8.82 2.27
N GLY A 91 14.23 -9.39 1.75
CA GLY A 91 15.53 -8.71 1.68
C GLY A 91 15.45 -7.36 0.93
N ALA A 92 14.73 -7.33 -0.19
CA ALA A 92 14.50 -6.10 -0.95
C ALA A 92 13.67 -5.07 -0.17
N PHE A 93 12.65 -5.49 0.61
CA PHE A 93 11.89 -4.59 1.48
C PHE A 93 12.76 -3.96 2.57
N ILE A 94 13.65 -4.74 3.18
CA ILE A 94 14.61 -4.22 4.15
C ILE A 94 15.51 -3.16 3.52
N ILE A 95 16.06 -3.41 2.33
CA ILE A 95 16.89 -2.43 1.61
C ILE A 95 16.09 -1.18 1.26
N CYS A 96 14.86 -1.34 0.77
CA CYS A 96 13.96 -0.21 0.50
C CYS A 96 13.72 0.63 1.78
N ALA A 97 13.46 0.00 2.91
CA ALA A 97 13.27 0.67 4.19
C ALA A 97 14.52 1.41 4.65
N LEU A 98 15.71 0.81 4.50
CA LEU A 98 17.00 1.46 4.80
C LEU A 98 17.25 2.67 3.90
N LEU A 99 16.89 2.60 2.61
CA LEU A 99 16.98 3.74 1.69
C LEU A 99 16.02 4.87 2.10
N LEU A 100 14.82 4.56 2.60
CA LEU A 100 13.88 5.55 3.15
C LEU A 100 14.47 6.24 4.38
N ILE A 101 15.05 5.47 5.31
CA ILE A 101 15.74 6.00 6.49
C ILE A 101 16.88 6.91 6.06
N LEU A 102 17.70 6.44 5.13
CA LEU A 102 18.85 7.20 4.63
C LEU A 102 18.41 8.49 3.92
N ALA A 103 17.34 8.46 3.13
CA ALA A 103 16.77 9.66 2.49
C ALA A 103 16.28 10.70 3.51
N GLY A 104 15.80 10.22 4.67
CA GLY A 104 15.43 11.10 5.76
C GLY A 104 16.60 11.69 6.54
N LEU A 105 17.68 10.93 6.72
CA LEU A 105 18.87 11.36 7.48
C LEU A 105 19.89 12.11 6.61
N TRP A 106 20.06 11.70 5.38
CA TRP A 106 21.07 12.25 4.46
C TRP A 106 20.42 13.18 3.44
N LYS A 107 20.50 14.48 3.72
CA LYS A 107 19.90 15.55 2.89
C LYS A 107 20.23 15.49 1.39
N PRO A 108 21.45 15.10 0.94
CA PRO A 108 21.73 14.97 -0.49
C PRO A 108 20.85 13.93 -1.18
N LEU A 109 20.66 12.75 -0.57
CA LEU A 109 19.79 11.71 -1.13
C LEU A 109 18.32 12.18 -1.15
N GLY A 110 17.84 12.76 -0.06
CA GLY A 110 16.49 13.32 0.00
C GLY A 110 16.24 14.37 -1.07
N ARG A 111 17.23 15.25 -1.33
CA ARG A 111 17.17 16.25 -2.41
C ARG A 111 17.22 15.62 -3.80
N ALA A 112 18.06 14.62 -4.01
CA ALA A 112 18.15 13.91 -5.29
C ALA A 112 16.81 13.24 -5.65
N VAL A 113 16.16 12.60 -4.67
CA VAL A 113 14.83 12.01 -4.89
C VAL A 113 13.76 13.10 -5.14
N ALA A 114 13.79 14.19 -4.38
CA ALA A 114 12.88 15.31 -4.59
C ALA A 114 13.08 16.04 -5.93
N ALA A 115 14.27 15.90 -6.54
CA ALA A 115 14.58 16.45 -7.85
C ALA A 115 14.08 15.59 -9.03
N ILE A 116 13.51 14.40 -8.76
CA ILE A 116 12.90 13.57 -9.81
C ILE A 116 11.75 14.37 -10.44
N PRO A 117 11.76 14.59 -11.78
CA PRO A 117 10.70 15.32 -12.43
C PRO A 117 9.33 14.68 -12.20
N ALA A 118 8.33 15.47 -11.84
CA ALA A 118 6.98 14.99 -11.61
C ALA A 118 6.40 14.24 -12.83
N SER A 119 6.77 14.65 -14.04
CA SER A 119 6.39 13.96 -15.29
C SER A 119 6.90 12.53 -15.34
N LEU A 120 8.14 12.29 -14.92
CA LEU A 120 8.72 10.93 -14.87
C LEU A 120 8.04 10.09 -13.79
N ALA A 121 7.87 10.64 -12.59
CA ALA A 121 7.17 9.96 -11.50
C ALA A 121 5.72 9.59 -11.87
N ASN A 122 5.00 10.52 -12.51
CA ASN A 122 3.63 10.28 -12.98
C ASN A 122 3.57 9.27 -14.13
N ALA A 123 4.54 9.27 -15.06
CA ALA A 123 4.62 8.27 -16.12
C ALA A 123 4.87 6.86 -15.57
N MET A 124 5.77 6.72 -14.60
CA MET A 124 6.00 5.45 -13.91
C MET A 124 4.71 4.98 -13.18
N LEU A 125 4.06 5.88 -12.45
CA LEU A 125 2.82 5.60 -11.76
C LEU A 125 1.71 5.18 -12.73
N ALA A 126 1.54 5.90 -13.83
CA ALA A 126 0.55 5.56 -14.86
C ALA A 126 0.81 4.18 -15.48
N GLY A 127 2.07 3.85 -15.78
CA GLY A 127 2.45 2.53 -16.30
C GLY A 127 2.11 1.40 -15.33
N ILE A 128 2.44 1.58 -14.05
CA ILE A 128 2.15 0.59 -13.00
C ILE A 128 0.64 0.43 -12.78
N LEU A 129 -0.10 1.55 -12.69
CA LEU A 129 -1.54 1.52 -12.45
C LEU A 129 -2.35 1.05 -13.66
N PHE A 130 -1.78 1.11 -14.87
CA PHE A 130 -2.48 0.66 -16.07
C PHE A 130 -2.93 -0.80 -15.96
N GLY A 131 -2.08 -1.69 -15.42
CA GLY A 131 -2.43 -3.07 -15.16
C GLY A 131 -3.61 -3.22 -14.20
N LEU A 132 -3.71 -2.38 -13.17
CA LEU A 132 -4.83 -2.36 -12.22
C LEU A 132 -6.11 -1.83 -12.87
N CYS A 133 -6.01 -0.87 -13.79
CA CYS A 133 -7.17 -0.38 -14.54
C CYS A 133 -7.79 -1.46 -15.43
N LEU A 134 -7.02 -2.45 -15.86
CA LEU A 134 -7.50 -3.60 -16.62
C LEU A 134 -8.14 -4.69 -15.72
N ALA A 135 -7.92 -4.66 -14.41
CA ALA A 135 -8.43 -5.69 -13.51
C ALA A 135 -9.97 -5.85 -13.56
N PRO A 136 -10.79 -4.78 -13.59
CA PRO A 136 -12.25 -4.93 -13.75
C PRO A 136 -12.65 -5.60 -15.06
N VAL A 137 -11.93 -5.32 -16.15
CA VAL A 137 -12.21 -5.93 -17.46
C VAL A 137 -11.92 -7.44 -17.43
N ARG A 138 -10.79 -7.82 -16.83
CA ARG A 138 -10.43 -9.23 -16.63
C ARG A 138 -11.43 -9.93 -15.71
N ALA A 139 -11.85 -9.29 -14.62
CA ALA A 139 -12.86 -9.83 -13.72
C ALA A 139 -14.20 -10.10 -14.42
N VAL A 140 -14.62 -9.21 -15.34
CA VAL A 140 -15.82 -9.43 -16.15
C VAL A 140 -15.64 -10.62 -17.11
N ALA A 141 -14.45 -10.84 -17.64
CA ALA A 141 -14.18 -12.00 -18.50
C ALA A 141 -14.19 -13.33 -17.72
N GLU A 142 -13.72 -13.33 -16.47
CA GLU A 142 -13.61 -14.52 -15.62
C GLU A 142 -14.93 -14.84 -14.88
N ALA A 143 -15.59 -13.81 -14.33
CA ALA A 143 -16.80 -13.95 -13.50
C ALA A 143 -17.81 -12.82 -13.81
N PRO A 144 -18.48 -12.85 -14.98
CA PRO A 144 -19.25 -11.72 -15.51
C PRO A 144 -20.34 -11.24 -14.57
N ILE A 145 -21.13 -12.13 -13.98
CA ILE A 145 -22.26 -11.76 -13.11
C ILE A 145 -21.74 -11.08 -11.83
N ALA A 146 -20.75 -11.68 -11.18
CA ALA A 146 -20.19 -11.15 -9.94
C ALA A 146 -19.49 -9.79 -10.19
N ALA A 147 -18.65 -9.71 -11.22
CA ALA A 147 -17.92 -8.50 -11.55
C ALA A 147 -18.86 -7.35 -11.95
N LEU A 148 -19.86 -7.61 -12.79
CA LEU A 148 -20.85 -6.59 -13.18
C LEU A 148 -21.69 -6.12 -11.99
N ALA A 149 -22.08 -7.02 -11.08
CA ALA A 149 -22.81 -6.65 -9.86
C ALA A 149 -21.99 -5.71 -8.97
N ILE A 150 -20.69 -6.00 -8.77
CA ILE A 150 -19.78 -5.16 -7.99
C ILE A 150 -19.56 -3.79 -8.67
N ILE A 151 -19.33 -3.78 -9.99
CA ILE A 151 -19.15 -2.56 -10.77
C ILE A 151 -20.43 -1.70 -10.73
N ALA A 152 -21.60 -2.31 -10.89
CA ALA A 152 -22.88 -1.63 -10.82
C ALA A 152 -23.13 -1.02 -9.44
N ALA A 153 -22.85 -1.76 -8.36
CA ALA A 153 -22.96 -1.25 -6.99
C ALA A 153 -22.05 -0.05 -6.75
N TRP A 154 -20.80 -0.13 -7.21
CA TRP A 154 -19.85 0.98 -7.16
C TRP A 154 -20.37 2.20 -7.92
N ALA A 155 -20.80 2.03 -9.16
CA ALA A 155 -21.26 3.12 -10.02
C ALA A 155 -22.53 3.80 -9.49
N LEU A 156 -23.51 3.02 -9.02
CA LEU A 156 -24.74 3.52 -8.44
C LEU A 156 -24.47 4.29 -7.14
N ALA A 157 -23.66 3.74 -6.25
CA ALA A 157 -23.29 4.43 -5.01
C ALA A 157 -22.48 5.70 -5.27
N ALA A 158 -21.56 5.70 -6.25
CA ALA A 158 -20.78 6.86 -6.64
C ALA A 158 -21.64 8.02 -7.17
N ARG A 159 -22.79 7.70 -7.79
CA ARG A 159 -23.74 8.70 -8.29
C ARG A 159 -24.42 9.48 -7.16
N TRP A 160 -24.66 8.85 -6.02
CA TRP A 160 -25.30 9.50 -4.86
C TRP A 160 -24.26 10.12 -3.93
N HIS A 161 -23.22 9.33 -3.57
CA HIS A 161 -22.15 9.77 -2.69
C HIS A 161 -20.82 9.13 -3.08
N LYS A 162 -19.84 9.92 -3.50
CA LYS A 162 -18.52 9.43 -3.92
C LYS A 162 -17.83 8.58 -2.84
N LEU A 163 -18.02 8.93 -1.55
CA LEU A 163 -17.44 8.19 -0.43
C LEU A 163 -18.12 6.83 -0.16
N ALA A 164 -19.35 6.63 -0.65
CA ALA A 164 -20.07 5.37 -0.48
C ALA A 164 -19.73 4.32 -1.56
N ALA A 165 -19.08 4.72 -2.66
CA ALA A 165 -18.80 3.85 -3.80
C ALA A 165 -17.98 2.62 -3.42
N VAL A 166 -16.86 2.82 -2.72
CA VAL A 166 -15.97 1.72 -2.29
C VAL A 166 -16.64 0.83 -1.24
N PRO A 167 -17.23 1.35 -0.16
CA PRO A 167 -17.98 0.53 0.80
C PRO A 167 -19.09 -0.30 0.16
N ALA A 168 -19.85 0.26 -0.78
CA ALA A 168 -20.91 -0.47 -1.47
C ALA A 168 -20.36 -1.64 -2.31
N ALA A 169 -19.29 -1.41 -3.07
CA ALA A 169 -18.63 -2.46 -3.84
C ALA A 169 -18.10 -3.58 -2.96
N VAL A 170 -17.46 -3.23 -1.84
CA VAL A 170 -16.92 -4.20 -0.86
C VAL A 170 -18.04 -5.01 -0.21
N LEU A 171 -19.16 -4.38 0.16
CA LEU A 171 -20.31 -5.09 0.70
C LEU A 171 -20.89 -6.09 -0.29
N VAL A 172 -21.08 -5.69 -1.56
CA VAL A 172 -21.58 -6.61 -2.60
C VAL A 172 -20.60 -7.74 -2.84
N ALA A 173 -19.30 -7.46 -2.90
CA ALA A 173 -18.28 -8.49 -3.03
C ALA A 173 -18.31 -9.47 -1.85
N GLY A 174 -18.42 -8.96 -0.62
CA GLY A 174 -18.53 -9.78 0.60
C GLY A 174 -19.77 -10.68 0.58
N VAL A 175 -20.91 -10.15 0.16
CA VAL A 175 -22.16 -10.92 0.00
C VAL A 175 -21.97 -12.03 -1.04
N ILE A 176 -21.41 -11.72 -2.21
CA ILE A 176 -21.16 -12.70 -3.26
C ILE A 176 -20.25 -13.83 -2.75
N ILE A 177 -19.16 -13.48 -2.07
CA ILE A 177 -18.23 -14.44 -1.49
C ILE A 177 -18.94 -15.32 -0.44
N ALA A 178 -19.76 -14.73 0.44
CA ALA A 178 -20.48 -15.47 1.46
C ALA A 178 -21.46 -16.51 0.90
N PHE A 179 -22.01 -16.24 -0.31
CA PHE A 179 -22.93 -17.20 -0.98
C PHE A 179 -22.24 -18.19 -1.90
N GLN A 180 -21.06 -17.85 -2.45
CA GLN A 180 -20.38 -18.67 -3.46
C GLN A 180 -19.19 -19.46 -2.90
N ALA A 181 -18.54 -18.95 -1.87
CA ALA A 181 -17.40 -19.62 -1.28
C ALA A 181 -17.83 -20.49 -0.09
N PRO A 182 -17.32 -21.72 0.04
CA PRO A 182 -17.46 -22.47 1.27
C PRO A 182 -16.82 -21.68 2.41
N MET A 183 -17.49 -21.67 3.57
CA MET A 183 -16.93 -21.01 4.76
C MET A 183 -15.50 -21.53 4.99
N PRO A 184 -14.50 -20.64 5.10
CA PRO A 184 -13.14 -21.08 5.32
C PRO A 184 -13.07 -21.89 6.60
N GLN A 185 -12.66 -23.15 6.47
CA GLN A 185 -12.40 -24.02 7.62
C GLN A 185 -10.97 -23.75 8.08
N GLY A 186 -10.81 -23.05 9.19
CA GLY A 186 -9.51 -22.73 9.73
C GLY A 186 -9.52 -21.58 10.74
N ASN A 187 -8.33 -21.19 11.16
CA ASN A 187 -8.16 -20.07 12.06
C ASN A 187 -8.38 -18.75 11.29
N TRP A 188 -9.37 -17.96 11.72
CA TRP A 188 -9.70 -16.67 11.11
C TRP A 188 -8.69 -15.57 11.45
N ALA A 189 -7.87 -15.79 12.48
CA ALA A 189 -6.83 -14.85 12.85
C ALA A 189 -5.55 -15.15 12.04
N PRO A 190 -4.98 -14.17 11.32
CA PRO A 190 -3.67 -14.36 10.71
C PRO A 190 -2.64 -14.60 11.80
N SER A 191 -1.83 -15.64 11.65
CA SER A 191 -0.68 -15.91 12.51
C SER A 191 0.53 -15.15 11.98
N PRO A 192 1.31 -14.46 12.84
CA PRO A 192 2.57 -13.88 12.42
C PRO A 192 3.50 -14.97 11.89
N GLU A 193 4.01 -14.79 10.70
CA GLU A 193 4.95 -15.71 10.07
C GLU A 193 6.25 -14.95 9.78
N TRP A 194 7.33 -15.37 10.40
CA TRP A 194 8.62 -14.75 10.22
C TRP A 194 9.33 -15.34 9.00
N VAL A 195 9.72 -14.47 8.07
CA VAL A 195 10.46 -14.87 6.87
C VAL A 195 11.91 -14.41 6.98
N THR A 196 12.84 -15.34 6.98
CA THR A 196 14.27 -15.03 7.01
C THR A 196 14.68 -14.31 5.72
N PRO A 197 15.19 -13.07 5.79
CA PRO A 197 15.54 -12.30 4.60
C PRO A 197 16.76 -12.90 3.88
N VAL A 198 16.70 -12.95 2.56
CA VAL A 198 17.82 -13.29 1.69
C VAL A 198 18.14 -12.06 0.82
N PHE A 199 19.41 -11.72 0.72
CA PHE A 199 19.86 -10.56 -0.05
C PHE A 199 20.48 -11.01 -1.37
N SER A 200 19.92 -10.54 -2.49
CA SER A 200 20.46 -10.75 -3.84
C SER A 200 20.58 -9.43 -4.60
N ALA A 201 21.60 -9.30 -5.41
CA ALA A 201 21.82 -8.10 -6.21
C ALA A 201 20.67 -7.88 -7.20
N THR A 202 20.10 -8.96 -7.73
CA THR A 202 18.95 -8.93 -8.65
C THR A 202 17.70 -8.41 -7.97
N ALA A 203 17.35 -8.86 -6.77
CA ALA A 203 16.21 -8.36 -6.01
C ALA A 203 16.43 -6.90 -5.55
N MET A 204 17.67 -6.53 -5.20
CA MET A 204 17.99 -5.16 -4.82
C MET A 204 17.80 -4.18 -5.97
N THR A 205 18.24 -4.51 -7.17
CA THR A 205 18.10 -3.63 -8.35
C THR A 205 16.73 -3.72 -9.01
N GLY A 206 16.14 -4.92 -9.06
CA GLY A 206 14.87 -5.18 -9.72
C GLY A 206 13.63 -4.87 -8.89
N LEU A 207 13.74 -4.91 -7.55
CA LEU A 207 12.60 -4.66 -6.67
C LEU A 207 12.86 -3.53 -5.67
N ALA A 208 13.96 -3.54 -4.91
CA ALA A 208 14.16 -2.56 -3.83
C ALA A 208 14.28 -1.13 -4.35
N LEU A 209 15.11 -0.88 -5.36
CA LEU A 209 15.29 0.46 -5.94
C LEU A 209 14.02 0.99 -6.61
N PRO A 210 13.34 0.25 -7.50
CA PRO A 210 12.07 0.70 -8.06
C PRO A 210 11.02 0.96 -7.00
N LEU A 211 10.89 0.10 -5.98
CA LEU A 211 9.95 0.25 -4.89
C LEU A 211 10.23 1.52 -4.07
N PHE A 212 11.50 1.81 -3.77
CA PHE A 212 11.92 3.03 -3.10
C PHE A 212 11.55 4.28 -3.92
N ILE A 213 11.88 4.31 -5.22
CA ILE A 213 11.60 5.45 -6.10
C ILE A 213 10.09 5.68 -6.21
N VAL A 214 9.32 4.62 -6.45
CA VAL A 214 7.86 4.70 -6.57
C VAL A 214 7.23 5.18 -5.27
N THR A 215 7.66 4.64 -4.12
CA THR A 215 7.13 5.04 -2.81
C THR A 215 7.45 6.50 -2.51
N MET A 216 8.67 6.96 -2.79
CA MET A 216 9.04 8.35 -2.59
C MET A 216 8.25 9.29 -3.50
N ALA A 217 8.18 8.98 -4.79
CA ALA A 217 7.55 9.84 -5.80
C ALA A 217 6.02 9.88 -5.69
N SER A 218 5.38 8.75 -5.34
CA SER A 218 3.91 8.64 -5.36
C SER A 218 3.24 8.82 -4.00
N GLN A 219 3.98 8.71 -2.90
CA GLN A 219 3.44 8.74 -1.54
C GLN A 219 4.08 9.84 -0.69
N ASN A 220 5.39 9.76 -0.48
CA ASN A 220 6.09 10.62 0.48
C ASN A 220 6.12 12.09 0.04
N ILE A 221 6.51 12.35 -1.21
CA ILE A 221 6.58 13.73 -1.73
C ILE A 221 5.18 14.34 -1.87
N PRO A 222 4.18 13.67 -2.49
CA PRO A 222 2.81 14.19 -2.53
C PRO A 222 2.18 14.37 -1.15
N GLY A 223 2.43 13.46 -0.20
CA GLY A 223 1.94 13.59 1.17
C GLY A 223 2.45 14.86 1.85
N MET A 224 3.74 15.19 1.67
CA MET A 224 4.31 16.45 2.16
C MET A 224 3.70 17.67 1.45
N ALA A 225 3.45 17.59 0.15
CA ALA A 225 2.81 18.67 -0.60
C ALA A 225 1.38 18.95 -0.10
N VAL A 226 0.61 17.89 0.21
CA VAL A 226 -0.74 18.02 0.80
C VAL A 226 -0.67 18.69 2.18
N LEU A 227 0.24 18.30 3.05
CA LEU A 227 0.42 18.95 4.35
C LEU A 227 0.78 20.43 4.19
N SER A 228 1.71 20.74 3.27
CA SER A 228 2.11 22.13 2.98
C SER A 228 0.97 22.96 2.42
N ALA A 229 0.15 22.40 1.55
CA ALA A 229 -1.04 23.06 0.98
C ALA A 229 -2.11 23.38 2.04
N ASN A 230 -2.09 22.64 3.16
CA ASN A 230 -2.97 22.88 4.31
C ASN A 230 -2.28 23.68 5.43
N ASN A 231 -1.28 24.49 5.10
CA ASN A 231 -0.54 25.39 6.01
C ASN A 231 0.26 24.69 7.11
N TYR A 232 0.53 23.40 7.00
CA TYR A 232 1.49 22.73 7.87
C TYR A 232 2.90 22.87 7.31
N ARG A 233 3.91 22.73 8.19
CA ARG A 233 5.33 22.77 7.81
C ARG A 233 5.98 21.40 8.05
N PRO A 234 5.75 20.43 7.16
CA PRO A 234 6.31 19.11 7.34
C PRO A 234 7.84 19.14 7.18
N ASN A 235 8.53 18.39 8.04
CA ASN A 235 9.97 18.18 7.94
C ASN A 235 10.21 16.77 7.37
N ALA A 236 10.77 16.71 6.16
CA ALA A 236 11.01 15.47 5.43
C ALA A 236 11.86 14.47 6.22
N GLY A 237 12.93 14.96 6.87
CA GLY A 237 13.88 14.09 7.57
C GLY A 237 13.22 13.13 8.54
N PRO A 238 12.60 13.64 9.63
CA PRO A 238 11.92 12.79 10.60
C PRO A 238 10.78 11.95 10.01
N LEU A 239 10.05 12.49 9.04
CA LEU A 239 8.93 11.76 8.43
C LEU A 239 9.43 10.52 7.69
N PHE A 240 10.42 10.69 6.80
CA PHE A 240 10.96 9.57 6.01
C PHE A 240 11.72 8.57 6.88
N SER A 241 12.49 9.06 7.86
CA SER A 241 13.23 8.15 8.74
C SER A 241 12.30 7.28 9.57
N ILE A 242 11.24 7.85 10.16
CA ILE A 242 10.32 7.08 11.01
C ILE A 242 9.47 6.13 10.16
N THR A 243 8.93 6.58 9.04
CA THR A 243 8.20 5.66 8.14
C THR A 243 9.11 4.53 7.67
N GLY A 244 10.38 4.81 7.36
CA GLY A 244 11.37 3.80 7.03
C GLY A 244 11.64 2.80 8.17
N ILE A 245 11.72 3.26 9.42
CA ILE A 245 11.89 2.38 10.60
C ILE A 245 10.68 1.45 10.74
N PHE A 246 9.46 1.97 10.65
CA PHE A 246 8.25 1.14 10.71
C PHE A 246 8.17 0.15 9.54
N SER A 247 8.59 0.56 8.34
CA SER A 247 8.69 -0.34 7.18
C SER A 247 9.73 -1.44 7.42
N LEU A 248 10.87 -1.11 8.04
CA LEU A 248 11.92 -2.08 8.39
C LEU A 248 11.40 -3.12 9.41
N CYS A 249 10.66 -2.69 10.42
CA CYS A 249 10.07 -3.57 11.43
C CYS A 249 8.99 -4.49 10.87
N ALA A 250 8.31 -4.08 9.81
CA ALA A 250 7.24 -4.84 9.17
C ALA A 250 7.71 -5.70 7.98
N ALA A 251 8.98 -5.63 7.59
CA ALA A 251 9.49 -6.31 6.41
C ALA A 251 9.64 -7.84 6.59
N PRO A 252 10.16 -8.37 7.72
CA PRO A 252 10.28 -9.82 7.94
C PRO A 252 8.99 -10.42 8.43
#